data_88bafe8daef2c0f072e5b6ff1201efb8
#
_entry.id   88bafe8daef2c0f072e5b6ff1201efb8
#
_cell.length_a   1.000
_cell.length_b   1.000
_cell.length_c   1.000
_cell.angle_alpha   90.00
_cell.angle_beta   90.00
_cell.angle_gamma   90.00
#
_symmetry.space_group_name_H-M   'P 1'
#
loop_
_entity.id
_entity.type
_entity.pdbx_description
1 polymer ?
#
loop_
_entity_poly.entity_id
_entity_poly.type
_entity_poly.pdbx_seq_one_letter_code
_entity_poly.pdbx_strand_id
1 'polypeptide(L)'
;RSRVGWEMCIRDRSWARGVLYVADIGDKKAQRRGIRVMSPTSTAAKQSTYYEWMFTYPDGAHDAKALTVSPKGSFYIITDGPHPAIYRGGPQVSRTESNPLEKVADAPAGVKDATFLPDGSRMALLTDHEVRIVDAYSWKTVANAAFSGGQAITTDTTQKTLEIATSGNKVRGIKFPTTLTSITPTPSHSPKAKVTTPANGKPTSKARSGTFIAVMGAVVVALCAGVVTFFYGRSRDATWRHR
;
A
#
# COMPACT_ATOMS: atom_id res chain seq x y z
N ARG A 1 -28.84 18.86 -19.00
CA ARG A 1 -27.77 19.18 -17.99
C ARG A 1 -27.95 18.19 -16.84
N SER A 2 -27.24 17.09 -16.92
CA SER A 2 -27.21 16.05 -15.90
C SER A 2 -26.42 16.58 -14.70
N ARG A 3 -27.07 16.83 -13.57
CA ARG A 3 -26.40 17.00 -12.29
C ARG A 3 -25.92 15.62 -11.89
N VAL A 4 -24.68 15.32 -12.18
CA VAL A 4 -23.97 14.21 -11.51
C VAL A 4 -23.78 14.67 -10.07
N GLY A 5 -24.52 14.07 -9.14
CA GLY A 5 -24.34 14.29 -7.72
C GLY A 5 -22.95 13.77 -7.32
N TRP A 6 -22.04 14.70 -7.08
CA TRP A 6 -20.76 14.41 -6.48
C TRP A 6 -21.01 14.17 -4.98
N GLU A 7 -21.35 12.96 -4.61
CA GLU A 7 -21.17 12.53 -3.22
C GLU A 7 -19.66 12.35 -2.99
N MET A 8 -18.99 13.48 -2.82
CA MET A 8 -17.59 13.47 -2.37
C MET A 8 -17.58 12.95 -0.94
N CYS A 9 -17.25 11.69 -0.78
CA CYS A 9 -17.07 11.08 0.53
C CYS A 9 -15.87 11.77 1.21
N ILE A 10 -16.13 12.46 2.30
CA ILE A 10 -15.12 13.23 3.08
C ILE A 10 -13.91 12.37 3.52
N ARG A 11 -13.97 11.06 3.34
CA ARG A 11 -12.97 10.06 3.73
C ARG A 11 -11.79 9.95 2.76
N ASP A 12 -11.96 10.40 1.53
CA ASP A 12 -10.98 10.23 0.46
C ASP A 12 -9.97 11.38 0.45
N ARG A 13 -9.28 11.62 1.55
CA ARG A 13 -8.30 12.70 1.64
C ARG A 13 -7.14 12.35 2.55
N SER A 14 -5.97 12.87 2.20
CA SER A 14 -4.73 12.71 2.94
C SER A 14 -4.03 14.05 3.07
N TRP A 15 -3.42 14.28 4.21
CA TRP A 15 -2.54 15.42 4.43
C TRP A 15 -1.12 14.91 4.60
N ALA A 16 -0.24 15.29 3.68
CA ALA A 16 1.15 14.87 3.73
C ALA A 16 2.06 16.00 3.28
N ARG A 17 3.15 16.24 3.99
CA ARG A 17 4.16 17.26 3.67
C ARG A 17 3.59 18.67 3.50
N GLY A 18 2.58 19.04 4.28
CA GLY A 18 1.90 20.33 4.16
C GLY A 18 0.96 20.46 2.95
N VAL A 19 0.68 19.37 2.26
CA VAL A 19 -0.16 19.34 1.06
C VAL A 19 -1.42 18.51 1.33
N LEU A 20 -2.58 19.04 0.93
CA LEU A 20 -3.85 18.33 0.93
C LEU A 20 -3.99 17.54 -0.37
N TYR A 21 -4.30 16.27 -0.25
CA TYR A 21 -4.70 15.40 -1.36
C TYR A 21 -6.16 14.98 -1.17
N VAL A 22 -6.93 15.04 -2.23
CA VAL A 22 -8.34 14.63 -2.29
C VAL A 22 -8.47 13.58 -3.37
N ALA A 23 -9.15 12.49 -3.08
CA ALA A 23 -9.27 11.39 -4.02
C ALA A 23 -10.71 11.08 -4.40
N ASP A 24 -10.94 10.87 -5.68
CA ASP A 24 -12.16 10.30 -6.25
C ASP A 24 -11.86 8.82 -6.59
N ILE A 25 -12.01 7.95 -5.58
CA ILE A 25 -11.55 6.55 -5.60
C ILE A 25 -12.65 5.51 -5.37
N GLY A 26 -13.81 5.90 -4.82
CA GLY A 26 -14.91 4.96 -4.54
C GLY A 26 -15.56 4.40 -5.80
N ASP A 27 -15.76 3.08 -5.85
CA ASP A 27 -16.41 2.40 -6.95
C ASP A 27 -17.10 1.09 -6.52
N LYS A 28 -18.20 1.21 -5.77
CA LYS A 28 -18.96 0.07 -5.24
C LYS A 28 -19.40 -0.96 -6.31
N LYS A 29 -19.46 -0.54 -7.57
CA LYS A 29 -19.85 -1.43 -8.68
C LYS A 29 -18.67 -2.00 -9.44
N ALA A 30 -17.43 -1.62 -9.06
CA ALA A 30 -16.19 -2.01 -9.73
C ALA A 30 -16.27 -1.82 -11.28
N GLN A 31 -16.68 -0.65 -11.73
CA GLN A 31 -16.89 -0.33 -13.14
C GLN A 31 -15.92 0.74 -13.67
N ARG A 32 -15.21 1.43 -12.79
CA ARG A 32 -14.31 2.51 -13.16
C ARG A 32 -12.97 1.97 -13.63
N ARG A 33 -12.52 2.42 -14.79
CA ARG A 33 -11.21 2.04 -15.34
C ARG A 33 -10.03 2.73 -14.63
N GLY A 34 -10.29 3.80 -13.88
CA GLY A 34 -9.27 4.56 -13.19
C GLY A 34 -9.84 5.41 -12.08
N ILE A 35 -8.96 5.85 -11.23
CA ILE A 35 -9.22 6.72 -10.09
C ILE A 35 -8.42 8.01 -10.23
N ARG A 36 -8.82 9.04 -9.48
CA ARG A 36 -8.18 10.35 -9.52
C ARG A 36 -7.78 10.80 -8.14
N VAL A 37 -6.59 11.39 -8.05
CA VAL A 37 -6.14 12.12 -6.88
C VAL A 37 -5.89 13.57 -7.30
N MET A 38 -6.39 14.48 -6.53
CA MET A 38 -6.28 15.92 -6.78
C MET A 38 -5.61 16.60 -5.59
N SER A 39 -4.89 17.67 -5.87
CA SER A 39 -4.33 18.55 -4.83
C SER A 39 -4.61 19.99 -5.19
N PRO A 40 -5.43 20.72 -4.39
CA PRO A 40 -5.69 22.13 -4.64
C PRO A 40 -4.39 22.94 -4.44
N THR A 41 -4.19 23.95 -5.29
CA THR A 41 -3.04 24.85 -5.17
C THR A 41 -3.17 25.82 -4.00
N SER A 42 -4.38 26.00 -3.49
CA SER A 42 -4.67 26.78 -2.28
C SER A 42 -5.86 26.19 -1.54
N THR A 43 -5.75 26.05 -0.24
CA THR A 43 -6.84 25.65 0.65
C THR A 43 -7.64 26.83 1.22
N ALA A 44 -7.12 28.06 1.07
CA ALA A 44 -7.72 29.27 1.59
C ALA A 44 -8.59 30.04 0.57
N ALA A 45 -8.42 29.75 -0.73
CA ALA A 45 -9.15 30.47 -1.78
C ALA A 45 -10.55 29.89 -1.99
N LYS A 46 -11.56 30.76 -2.29
CA LYS A 46 -12.90 30.34 -2.66
C LYS A 46 -12.93 29.55 -3.99
N GLN A 47 -11.97 29.82 -4.87
CA GLN A 47 -11.73 29.08 -6.11
C GLN A 47 -10.24 28.79 -6.18
N SER A 48 -9.88 27.56 -6.46
CA SER A 48 -8.50 27.11 -6.56
C SER A 48 -8.36 26.24 -7.80
N THR A 49 -7.24 26.37 -8.49
CA THR A 49 -6.78 25.37 -9.44
C THR A 49 -6.26 24.16 -8.66
N TYR A 50 -6.08 23.05 -9.33
CA TYR A 50 -5.61 21.82 -8.69
C TYR A 50 -4.62 21.09 -9.60
N TYR A 51 -3.73 20.34 -9.01
CA TYR A 51 -2.97 19.30 -9.67
C TYR A 51 -3.78 18.01 -9.66
N GLU A 52 -3.68 17.22 -10.71
CA GLU A 52 -4.40 15.95 -10.85
C GLU A 52 -3.43 14.83 -11.24
N TRP A 53 -3.67 13.65 -10.68
CA TRP A 53 -3.01 12.40 -11.03
C TRP A 53 -4.08 11.35 -11.28
N MET A 54 -4.00 10.69 -12.43
CA MET A 54 -4.84 9.56 -12.77
C MET A 54 -4.09 8.26 -12.48
N PHE A 55 -4.79 7.28 -11.92
CA PHE A 55 -4.22 5.96 -11.64
C PHE A 55 -5.12 4.87 -12.19
N THR A 56 -4.50 3.72 -12.57
CA THR A 56 -5.19 2.51 -13.05
C THR A 56 -4.71 1.30 -12.25
N TYR A 57 -5.64 0.42 -11.91
CA TYR A 57 -5.31 -0.85 -11.28
C TYR A 57 -4.82 -1.84 -12.33
N PRO A 58 -3.84 -2.72 -12.00
CA PRO A 58 -3.31 -3.72 -12.94
C PRO A 58 -4.27 -4.89 -13.17
N ASP A 59 -5.18 -5.13 -12.25
CA ASP A 59 -6.02 -6.32 -12.14
C ASP A 59 -7.54 -6.02 -12.22
N GLY A 60 -7.91 -4.85 -12.72
CA GLY A 60 -9.30 -4.45 -12.94
C GLY A 60 -9.77 -3.35 -11.99
N ALA A 61 -11.09 -3.14 -11.94
CA ALA A 61 -11.68 -2.09 -11.12
C ALA A 61 -11.88 -2.55 -9.67
N HIS A 62 -11.63 -1.66 -8.71
CA HIS A 62 -11.78 -1.92 -7.28
C HIS A 62 -12.50 -0.77 -6.58
N ASP A 63 -13.23 -1.11 -5.50
CA ASP A 63 -13.83 -0.12 -4.61
C ASP A 63 -12.81 0.30 -3.54
N ALA A 64 -12.13 1.41 -3.75
CA ALA A 64 -11.19 1.93 -2.78
C ALA A 64 -11.91 2.71 -1.66
N LYS A 65 -11.34 2.65 -0.47
CA LYS A 65 -11.87 3.26 0.75
C LYS A 65 -10.94 4.27 1.39
N ALA A 66 -9.65 4.19 1.08
CA ALA A 66 -8.67 5.09 1.68
C ALA A 66 -7.59 5.51 0.69
N LEU A 67 -7.19 6.77 0.78
CA LEU A 67 -5.99 7.33 0.21
C LEU A 67 -5.04 7.71 1.34
N THR A 68 -3.79 7.32 1.26
CA THR A 68 -2.74 7.91 2.10
C THR A 68 -1.50 8.18 1.27
N VAL A 69 -0.78 9.25 1.63
CA VAL A 69 0.47 9.63 0.97
C VAL A 69 1.59 9.51 1.99
N SER A 70 2.63 8.77 1.63
CA SER A 70 3.77 8.59 2.51
C SER A 70 4.56 9.90 2.68
N PRO A 71 5.36 10.03 3.75
CA PRO A 71 6.27 11.17 3.90
C PRO A 71 7.27 11.34 2.76
N LYS A 72 7.50 10.28 1.97
CA LYS A 72 8.33 10.33 0.74
C LYS A 72 7.56 10.77 -0.49
N GLY A 73 6.23 10.95 -0.41
CA GLY A 73 5.38 11.40 -1.50
C GLY A 73 4.80 10.29 -2.38
N SER A 74 4.94 9.03 -2.01
CA SER A 74 4.30 7.91 -2.71
C SER A 74 2.83 7.80 -2.33
N PHE A 75 1.98 7.58 -3.32
CA PHE A 75 0.53 7.39 -3.14
C PHE A 75 0.23 5.93 -2.80
N TYR A 76 -0.67 5.74 -1.84
CA TYR A 76 -1.18 4.43 -1.47
C TYR A 76 -2.71 4.46 -1.48
N ILE A 77 -3.29 3.50 -2.15
CA ILE A 77 -4.73 3.32 -2.30
C ILE A 77 -5.10 1.99 -1.66
N ILE A 78 -6.04 2.02 -0.72
CA ILE A 78 -6.49 0.82 -0.02
C ILE A 78 -7.91 0.50 -0.48
N THR A 79 -8.09 -0.70 -1.00
CA THR A 79 -9.38 -1.19 -1.49
C THR A 79 -10.08 -2.04 -0.45
N ASP A 80 -11.38 -2.22 -0.63
CA ASP A 80 -12.23 -3.13 0.13
C ASP A 80 -12.96 -4.09 -0.83
N GLY A 81 -13.72 -5.04 -0.31
CA GLY A 81 -14.47 -6.02 -1.10
C GLY A 81 -13.95 -7.44 -0.93
N PRO A 82 -14.18 -8.35 -1.89
CA PRO A 82 -13.81 -9.77 -1.77
C PRO A 82 -12.30 -10.01 -1.65
N HIS A 83 -11.49 -9.16 -2.27
CA HIS A 83 -10.04 -9.24 -2.28
C HIS A 83 -9.43 -7.87 -1.95
N PRO A 84 -9.53 -7.44 -0.68
CA PRO A 84 -9.02 -6.13 -0.29
C PRO A 84 -7.50 -6.10 -0.41
N ALA A 85 -6.97 -4.99 -0.92
CA ALA A 85 -5.54 -4.85 -1.21
C ALA A 85 -5.03 -3.43 -0.96
N ILE A 86 -3.72 -3.34 -0.78
CA ILE A 86 -2.97 -2.08 -0.74
C ILE A 86 -2.25 -1.95 -2.08
N TYR A 87 -2.55 -0.87 -2.78
CA TYR A 87 -1.90 -0.50 -4.03
C TYR A 87 -1.00 0.70 -3.82
N ARG A 88 0.12 0.75 -4.54
CA ARG A 88 1.07 1.85 -4.50
C ARG A 88 1.23 2.45 -5.90
N GLY A 89 1.23 3.77 -6.00
CA GLY A 89 1.70 4.50 -7.17
C GLY A 89 3.22 4.37 -7.30
N GLY A 90 3.72 4.35 -8.53
CA GLY A 90 5.16 4.27 -8.82
C GLY A 90 5.96 5.40 -8.16
N PRO A 91 7.29 5.33 -8.19
CA PRO A 91 8.18 6.32 -7.56
C PRO A 91 8.12 7.69 -8.24
N GLN A 92 7.70 7.71 -9.49
CA GLN A 92 7.46 8.93 -10.27
C GLN A 92 6.07 8.86 -10.88
N VAL A 93 5.23 9.84 -10.56
CA VAL A 93 3.86 9.91 -11.06
C VAL A 93 3.70 11.07 -12.05
N SER A 94 3.16 10.76 -13.22
CA SER A 94 2.85 11.72 -14.26
C SER A 94 1.53 12.44 -13.94
N ARG A 95 1.44 13.71 -14.30
CA ARG A 95 0.19 14.50 -14.27
C ARG A 95 -0.52 14.54 -15.61
N THR A 96 0.14 14.09 -16.66
CA THR A 96 -0.40 14.12 -18.04
C THR A 96 -0.82 12.74 -18.53
N GLU A 97 -0.29 11.68 -17.91
CA GLU A 97 -0.55 10.29 -18.26
C GLU A 97 -1.12 9.53 -17.08
N SER A 98 -1.81 8.43 -17.36
CA SER A 98 -2.28 7.53 -16.32
C SER A 98 -1.12 6.75 -15.72
N ASN A 99 -1.11 6.66 -14.40
CA ASN A 99 -0.07 5.98 -13.63
C ASN A 99 -0.56 4.57 -13.26
N PRO A 100 0.16 3.51 -13.61
CA PRO A 100 -0.20 2.18 -13.15
C PRO A 100 0.06 2.04 -11.66
N LEU A 101 -0.91 1.44 -10.97
CA LEU A 101 -0.75 1.03 -9.58
C LEU A 101 -0.09 -0.34 -9.51
N GLU A 102 0.65 -0.58 -8.44
CA GLU A 102 1.24 -1.87 -8.09
C GLU A 102 0.57 -2.40 -6.84
N LYS A 103 0.04 -3.63 -6.87
CA LYS A 103 -0.42 -4.30 -5.65
C LYS A 103 0.80 -4.67 -4.80
N VAL A 104 0.87 -4.12 -3.59
CA VAL A 104 2.02 -4.34 -2.69
C VAL A 104 1.70 -5.28 -1.54
N ALA A 105 0.42 -5.39 -1.16
CA ALA A 105 -0.03 -6.31 -0.11
C ALA A 105 -1.54 -6.55 -0.16
N ASP A 106 -1.99 -7.56 0.57
CA ASP A 106 -3.39 -7.70 0.93
C ASP A 106 -3.74 -6.74 2.07
N ALA A 107 -4.94 -6.18 2.04
CA ALA A 107 -5.47 -5.35 3.11
C ALA A 107 -6.40 -6.15 4.03
N PRO A 108 -6.62 -5.75 5.28
CA PRO A 108 -7.69 -6.31 6.10
C PRO A 108 -9.05 -5.92 5.50
N ALA A 109 -10.04 -6.80 5.68
CA ALA A 109 -11.41 -6.50 5.28
C ALA A 109 -12.00 -5.35 6.14
N GLY A 110 -12.94 -4.60 5.55
CA GLY A 110 -13.65 -3.53 6.24
C GLY A 110 -12.82 -2.28 6.51
N VAL A 111 -11.77 -2.02 5.71
CA VAL A 111 -11.00 -0.78 5.81
C VAL A 111 -11.90 0.42 5.55
N LYS A 112 -11.78 1.42 6.42
CA LYS A 112 -12.49 2.70 6.34
C LYS A 112 -11.58 3.85 5.92
N ASP A 113 -10.36 3.85 6.48
CA ASP A 113 -9.38 4.91 6.25
C ASP A 113 -7.97 4.44 6.64
N ALA A 114 -6.95 5.18 6.22
CA ALA A 114 -5.56 4.88 6.49
C ALA A 114 -4.71 6.15 6.62
N THR A 115 -3.69 6.08 7.46
CA THR A 115 -2.70 7.16 7.59
C THR A 115 -1.30 6.60 7.83
N PHE A 116 -0.27 7.25 7.28
CA PHE A 116 1.10 6.96 7.67
C PHE A 116 1.38 7.49 9.06
N LEU A 117 2.15 6.72 9.83
CA LEU A 117 2.72 7.23 11.07
C LEU A 117 3.88 8.20 10.73
N PRO A 118 4.22 9.10 11.68
CA PRO A 118 5.22 10.14 11.45
C PRO A 118 6.61 9.62 11.07
N ASP A 119 6.93 8.40 11.50
CA ASP A 119 8.19 7.74 11.16
C ASP A 119 8.30 7.34 9.68
N GLY A 120 7.17 7.35 8.96
CA GLY A 120 7.09 6.98 7.54
C GLY A 120 7.39 5.52 7.22
N SER A 121 7.62 4.69 8.26
CA SER A 121 7.88 3.26 8.13
C SER A 121 6.67 2.40 8.46
N ARG A 122 5.64 2.99 9.06
CA ARG A 122 4.41 2.31 9.49
C ARG A 122 3.18 3.03 8.98
N MET A 123 2.13 2.25 8.75
CA MET A 123 0.81 2.73 8.34
C MET A 123 -0.24 2.22 9.31
N ALA A 124 -1.13 3.09 9.74
CA ALA A 124 -2.33 2.74 10.49
C ALA A 124 -3.49 2.54 9.52
N LEU A 125 -4.15 1.39 9.62
CA LEU A 125 -5.36 1.03 8.90
C LEU A 125 -6.53 1.01 9.89
N LEU A 126 -7.53 1.84 9.68
CA LEU A 126 -8.77 1.83 10.44
C LEU A 126 -9.75 0.88 9.76
N THR A 127 -10.24 -0.11 10.50
CA THR A 127 -11.27 -1.03 10.02
C THR A 127 -12.59 -0.85 10.80
N ASP A 128 -13.56 -1.71 10.55
CA ASP A 128 -14.82 -1.72 11.30
C ASP A 128 -14.62 -2.01 12.80
N HIS A 129 -13.56 -2.77 13.16
CA HIS A 129 -13.40 -3.34 14.50
C HIS A 129 -12.06 -3.04 15.17
N GLU A 130 -11.08 -2.57 14.44
CA GLU A 130 -9.74 -2.32 14.97
C GLU A 130 -8.99 -1.19 14.24
N VAL A 131 -7.96 -0.69 14.90
CA VAL A 131 -6.84 0.01 14.26
C VAL A 131 -5.68 -0.96 14.18
N ARG A 132 -5.22 -1.25 12.96
CA ARG A 132 -4.09 -2.12 12.68
C ARG A 132 -2.91 -1.32 12.21
N ILE A 133 -1.76 -1.52 12.84
CA ILE A 133 -0.49 -0.93 12.41
C ILE A 133 0.28 -1.96 11.60
N VAL A 134 0.63 -1.60 10.38
CA VAL A 134 1.46 -2.42 9.50
C VAL A 134 2.80 -1.74 9.24
N ASP A 135 3.86 -2.53 9.14
CA ASP A 135 5.15 -2.07 8.64
C ASP A 135 5.06 -1.86 7.13
N ALA A 136 5.40 -0.67 6.64
CA ALA A 136 5.20 -0.27 5.25
C ALA A 136 6.23 -0.84 4.25
N TYR A 137 7.17 -1.64 4.73
CA TYR A 137 8.15 -2.34 3.88
C TYR A 137 7.83 -3.82 3.76
N SER A 138 7.54 -4.46 4.90
CA SER A 138 7.24 -5.90 4.95
C SER A 138 5.74 -6.21 4.87
N TRP A 139 4.89 -5.21 5.07
CA TRP A 139 3.43 -5.28 5.16
C TRP A 139 2.91 -6.20 6.27
N LYS A 140 3.76 -6.54 7.20
CA LYS A 140 3.38 -7.33 8.38
C LYS A 140 2.71 -6.46 9.42
N THR A 141 1.67 -6.99 10.05
CA THR A 141 1.06 -6.37 11.22
C THR A 141 2.06 -6.35 12.37
N VAL A 142 2.34 -5.17 12.90
CA VAL A 142 3.27 -4.97 14.04
C VAL A 142 2.56 -4.61 15.33
N ALA A 143 1.33 -4.09 15.25
CA ALA A 143 0.48 -3.84 16.41
C ALA A 143 -0.98 -3.70 15.98
N ASN A 144 -1.91 -3.87 16.91
CA ASN A 144 -3.31 -3.54 16.71
C ASN A 144 -3.97 -3.13 18.03
N ALA A 145 -5.11 -2.45 17.93
CA ALA A 145 -5.97 -2.10 19.05
C ALA A 145 -7.44 -2.22 18.61
N ALA A 146 -8.26 -2.82 19.45
CA ALA A 146 -9.70 -2.88 19.20
C ALA A 146 -10.29 -1.47 19.20
N PHE A 147 -11.04 -1.14 18.17
CA PHE A 147 -11.74 0.13 18.02
C PHE A 147 -12.95 -0.05 17.10
N SER A 148 -14.09 0.46 17.48
CA SER A 148 -15.32 0.37 16.68
C SER A 148 -15.96 1.74 16.47
N GLY A 149 -16.69 1.87 15.37
CA GLY A 149 -17.41 3.10 15.02
C GLY A 149 -16.54 4.21 14.45
N GLY A 150 -15.26 3.92 14.12
CA GLY A 150 -14.38 4.86 13.45
C GLY A 150 -14.82 5.13 12.00
N GLN A 151 -14.59 6.35 11.54
CA GLN A 151 -14.94 6.81 10.21
C GLN A 151 -13.71 7.34 9.43
N ALA A 152 -12.80 8.00 10.12
CA ALA A 152 -11.55 8.50 9.57
C ALA A 152 -10.46 8.47 10.63
N ILE A 153 -9.20 8.37 10.22
CA ILE A 153 -8.04 8.30 11.10
C ILE A 153 -6.95 9.27 10.63
N THR A 154 -6.31 9.92 11.57
CA THR A 154 -5.12 10.74 11.31
C THR A 154 -4.18 10.70 12.52
N THR A 155 -3.00 11.30 12.38
CA THR A 155 -2.12 11.56 13.51
C THR A 155 -2.39 12.95 14.08
N ASP A 156 -2.25 13.11 15.40
CA ASP A 156 -2.33 14.42 16.02
C ASP A 156 -1.15 15.33 15.61
N THR A 157 -1.25 16.62 15.92
CA THR A 157 -0.19 17.61 15.61
C THR A 157 1.10 17.34 16.35
N THR A 158 1.05 16.69 17.51
CA THR A 158 2.24 16.28 18.30
C THR A 158 2.83 14.96 17.79
N GLN A 159 2.13 14.27 16.89
CA GLN A 159 2.52 12.99 16.29
C GLN A 159 2.73 11.86 17.30
N LYS A 160 1.99 11.89 18.42
CA LYS A 160 2.09 10.89 19.50
C LYS A 160 0.85 10.02 19.62
N THR A 161 -0.28 10.48 19.07
CA THR A 161 -1.57 9.79 19.14
C THR A 161 -2.20 9.69 17.76
N LEU A 162 -3.05 8.68 17.59
CA LEU A 162 -3.97 8.59 16.47
C LEU A 162 -5.29 9.25 16.86
N GLU A 163 -5.76 10.14 16.02
CA GLU A 163 -7.08 10.76 16.16
C GLU A 163 -8.06 10.08 15.21
N ILE A 164 -9.16 9.57 15.77
CA ILE A 164 -10.17 8.85 15.05
C ILE A 164 -11.49 9.60 15.14
N ALA A 165 -11.96 10.05 13.99
CA ALA A 165 -13.30 10.62 13.90
C ALA A 165 -14.33 9.49 13.95
N THR A 166 -15.36 9.69 14.76
CA THR A 166 -16.50 8.78 14.92
C THR A 166 -17.81 9.48 14.52
N SER A 167 -18.90 8.73 14.43
CA SER A 167 -20.22 9.31 14.18
C SER A 167 -20.59 10.35 15.25
N GLY A 168 -21.37 11.38 14.86
CA GLY A 168 -21.78 12.46 15.75
C GLY A 168 -20.71 13.53 16.00
N ASN A 169 -19.80 13.76 15.05
CA ASN A 169 -18.75 14.78 15.08
C ASN A 169 -17.81 14.68 16.31
N LYS A 170 -17.57 13.47 16.80
CA LYS A 170 -16.67 13.22 17.91
C LYS A 170 -15.32 12.74 17.39
N VAL A 171 -14.24 13.21 18.01
CA VAL A 171 -12.89 12.73 17.79
C VAL A 171 -12.38 12.03 19.04
N ARG A 172 -11.77 10.87 18.89
CA ARG A 172 -11.19 10.09 19.98
C ARG A 172 -9.69 9.88 19.69
N GLY A 173 -8.87 10.34 20.62
CA GLY A 173 -7.43 10.09 20.58
C GLY A 173 -7.11 8.72 21.20
N ILE A 174 -6.27 7.94 20.54
CA ILE A 174 -5.66 6.73 21.08
C ILE A 174 -4.14 6.82 20.95
N LYS A 175 -3.41 6.33 21.94
CA LYS A 175 -1.95 6.19 21.83
C LYS A 175 -1.63 5.20 20.71
N PHE A 176 -0.50 5.35 20.06
CA PHE A 176 -0.07 4.38 19.04
C PHE A 176 -0.03 2.98 19.66
N PRO A 177 -0.76 2.02 19.10
CA PRO A 177 -0.67 0.64 19.54
C PRO A 177 0.78 0.14 19.39
N THR A 178 1.28 -0.51 20.41
CA THR A 178 2.65 -1.05 20.45
C THR A 178 2.69 -2.58 20.59
N THR A 179 1.53 -3.19 20.84
CA THR A 179 1.38 -4.62 21.08
C THR A 179 0.44 -5.25 20.06
N LEU A 180 0.75 -6.47 19.63
CA LEU A 180 -0.18 -7.31 18.89
C LEU A 180 -1.24 -7.85 19.87
N THR A 181 -2.49 -7.43 19.71
CA THR A 181 -3.61 -8.07 20.40
C THR A 181 -3.98 -9.30 19.59
N SER A 182 -3.69 -10.50 20.11
CA SER A 182 -4.06 -11.76 19.43
C SER A 182 -5.59 -11.84 19.36
N ILE A 183 -6.13 -11.65 18.16
CA ILE A 183 -7.52 -12.02 17.89
C ILE A 183 -7.46 -13.52 17.63
N THR A 184 -7.86 -14.33 18.62
CA THR A 184 -8.04 -15.75 18.44
C THR A 184 -9.09 -15.94 17.34
N PRO A 185 -8.78 -16.51 16.19
CA PRO A 185 -9.79 -16.78 15.20
C PRO A 185 -10.74 -17.83 15.79
N THR A 186 -12.03 -17.48 15.88
CA THR A 186 -13.08 -18.47 16.19
C THR A 186 -12.93 -19.61 15.18
N PRO A 187 -12.79 -20.88 15.63
CA PRO A 187 -12.60 -21.98 14.72
C PRO A 187 -13.83 -22.13 13.82
N SER A 188 -13.67 -21.77 12.55
CA SER A 188 -14.64 -22.11 11.53
C SER A 188 -14.66 -23.61 11.40
N HIS A 189 -15.81 -24.25 11.68
CA HIS A 189 -16.02 -25.67 11.50
C HIS A 189 -15.84 -26.02 10.01
N SER A 190 -14.63 -26.44 9.63
CA SER A 190 -14.44 -27.15 8.36
C SER A 190 -15.07 -28.51 8.45
N PRO A 191 -15.86 -28.94 7.45
CA PRO A 191 -16.39 -30.31 7.41
C PRO A 191 -15.22 -31.29 7.27
N LYS A 192 -15.23 -32.26 8.18
CA LYS A 192 -14.28 -33.37 8.26
C LYS A 192 -14.25 -34.15 6.94
N ALA A 193 -13.25 -33.96 6.11
CA ALA A 193 -13.01 -34.87 4.99
C ALA A 193 -12.55 -36.23 5.50
N LYS A 194 -13.28 -37.26 5.09
CA LYS A 194 -13.04 -38.66 5.42
C LYS A 194 -11.78 -39.12 4.68
N VAL A 195 -10.69 -39.33 5.41
CA VAL A 195 -9.45 -39.89 4.87
C VAL A 195 -9.66 -41.39 4.63
N THR A 196 -9.64 -41.79 3.39
CA THR A 196 -9.50 -43.19 2.97
C THR A 196 -8.00 -43.43 2.73
N THR A 197 -7.40 -44.27 3.53
CA THR A 197 -6.03 -44.77 3.39
C THR A 197 -5.98 -45.87 2.32
N PRO A 198 -4.99 -45.85 1.43
CA PRO A 198 -4.45 -47.07 0.85
C PRO A 198 -3.01 -47.30 1.31
N ALA A 199 -2.76 -48.56 1.58
CA ALA A 199 -1.51 -49.06 2.13
C ALA A 199 -0.42 -49.28 1.08
N ASN A 200 0.83 -49.23 1.58
CA ASN A 200 2.05 -49.89 1.10
C ASN A 200 2.72 -49.48 -0.21
N GLY A 201 3.93 -49.00 -0.04
CA GLY A 201 4.99 -48.96 -1.05
C GLY A 201 6.30 -48.48 -0.42
N LYS A 202 7.25 -49.41 -0.28
CA LYS A 202 8.56 -49.31 0.36
C LYS A 202 9.53 -48.36 -0.41
N PRO A 203 10.58 -47.80 0.21
CA PRO A 203 11.35 -46.68 -0.32
C PRO A 203 12.59 -47.14 -1.11
N THR A 204 13.00 -46.32 -2.09
CA THR A 204 14.34 -46.39 -2.67
C THR A 204 14.93 -45.00 -2.92
N SER A 205 16.05 -44.77 -2.22
CA SER A 205 17.29 -44.12 -2.59
C SER A 205 17.35 -42.67 -3.14
N LYS A 206 18.02 -41.86 -2.36
CA LYS A 206 19.08 -40.89 -2.67
C LYS A 206 19.13 -40.30 -4.07
N ALA A 207 18.89 -38.99 -4.18
CA ALA A 207 19.51 -38.16 -5.18
C ALA A 207 20.17 -36.92 -4.53
N ARG A 208 21.40 -36.71 -4.91
CA ARG A 208 22.37 -35.74 -4.41
C ARG A 208 21.98 -34.30 -4.69
N SER A 209 22.02 -33.50 -3.65
CA SER A 209 22.13 -32.05 -3.71
C SER A 209 23.55 -31.66 -4.20
N GLY A 210 23.66 -31.18 -5.43
CA GLY A 210 24.94 -30.76 -6.00
C GLY A 210 24.87 -29.64 -7.04
N THR A 211 23.68 -29.31 -7.53
CA THR A 211 23.54 -28.44 -8.71
C THR A 211 23.34 -26.95 -8.38
N PHE A 212 22.96 -26.59 -7.15
CA PHE A 212 22.67 -25.19 -6.80
C PHE A 212 23.90 -24.33 -6.52
N ILE A 213 25.05 -24.90 -6.19
CA ILE A 213 26.26 -24.12 -5.87
C ILE A 213 26.99 -23.67 -7.16
N ALA A 214 26.87 -24.41 -8.27
CA ALA A 214 27.56 -24.07 -9.52
C ALA A 214 26.96 -22.89 -10.27
N VAL A 215 25.64 -22.63 -10.13
CA VAL A 215 24.96 -21.55 -10.87
C VAL A 215 25.22 -20.18 -10.23
N MET A 216 25.33 -20.09 -8.90
CA MET A 216 25.59 -18.82 -8.20
C MET A 216 27.01 -18.30 -8.42
N GLY A 217 28.02 -19.18 -8.60
CA GLY A 217 29.40 -18.77 -8.87
C GLY A 217 29.59 -18.11 -10.24
N ALA A 218 28.88 -18.58 -11.27
CA ALA A 218 28.99 -18.05 -12.62
C ALA A 218 28.41 -16.63 -12.78
N VAL A 219 27.35 -16.31 -12.02
CA VAL A 219 26.72 -14.97 -12.08
C VAL A 219 27.61 -13.91 -11.45
N VAL A 220 28.29 -14.23 -10.36
CA VAL A 220 29.19 -13.27 -9.69
C VAL A 220 30.42 -12.96 -10.53
N VAL A 221 31.00 -13.95 -11.22
CA VAL A 221 32.15 -13.74 -12.11
C VAL A 221 31.77 -12.89 -13.33
N ALA A 222 30.58 -13.09 -13.90
CA ALA A 222 30.10 -12.29 -15.04
C ALA A 222 29.84 -10.82 -14.66
N LEU A 223 29.33 -10.55 -13.47
CA LEU A 223 29.12 -9.18 -12.96
C LEU A 223 30.44 -8.44 -12.68
N CYS A 224 31.44 -9.12 -12.10
CA CYS A 224 32.74 -8.53 -11.86
C CYS A 224 33.50 -8.22 -13.19
N ALA A 225 33.41 -9.07 -14.19
CA ALA A 225 34.02 -8.83 -15.49
C ALA A 225 33.36 -7.64 -16.22
N GLY A 226 32.03 -7.48 -16.12
CA GLY A 226 31.30 -6.36 -16.71
C GLY A 226 31.67 -5.00 -16.10
N VAL A 227 31.88 -4.92 -14.80
CA VAL A 227 32.30 -3.69 -14.12
C VAL A 227 33.71 -3.28 -14.51
N VAL A 228 34.65 -4.23 -14.58
CA VAL A 228 36.03 -3.95 -14.97
C VAL A 228 36.12 -3.44 -16.40
N THR A 229 35.40 -4.04 -17.36
CA THR A 229 35.39 -3.59 -18.76
C THR A 229 34.72 -2.21 -18.92
N PHE A 230 33.69 -1.90 -18.13
CA PHE A 230 33.04 -0.59 -18.14
C PHE A 230 33.98 0.53 -17.67
N PHE A 231 34.76 0.29 -16.61
CA PHE A 231 35.71 1.29 -16.12
C PHE A 231 36.95 1.42 -17.03
N TYR A 232 37.45 0.34 -17.62
CA TYR A 232 38.58 0.38 -18.55
C TYR A 232 38.22 1.05 -19.88
N GLY A 233 36.97 0.90 -20.36
CA GLY A 233 36.49 1.57 -21.58
C GLY A 233 36.42 3.09 -21.40
N ARG A 234 35.98 3.54 -20.22
CA ARG A 234 35.79 4.98 -19.95
C ARG A 234 37.09 5.77 -19.76
N SER A 235 38.19 5.12 -19.40
CA SER A 235 39.49 5.76 -19.24
C SER A 235 40.24 6.00 -20.56
N ARG A 236 39.86 5.33 -21.64
CA ARG A 236 40.49 5.52 -22.98
C ARG A 236 39.89 6.66 -23.77
N ASP A 237 38.65 7.07 -23.51
CA ASP A 237 37.98 8.18 -24.22
C ASP A 237 38.36 9.57 -23.74
N ALA A 238 39.10 9.67 -22.60
CA ALA A 238 39.55 10.94 -22.04
C ALA A 238 40.82 11.52 -22.68
N THR A 239 41.54 10.74 -23.51
CA THR A 239 42.86 11.14 -24.07
C THR A 239 42.80 11.74 -25.48
N TRP A 240 41.64 11.85 -26.13
CA TRP A 240 41.52 12.35 -27.51
C TRP A 240 40.92 13.75 -27.64
N ARG A 241 40.78 14.53 -26.58
CA ARG A 241 40.22 15.93 -26.68
C ARG A 241 41.21 17.06 -26.50
N HIS A 242 42.50 16.80 -26.59
CA HIS A 242 43.51 17.88 -26.66
C HIS A 242 44.51 17.56 -27.75
N ARG A 243 44.11 17.87 -29.01
CA ARG A 243 44.97 18.32 -30.10
C ARG A 243 44.14 19.07 -31.14
#